data_4791d545d97313ed852cc9668ffa4241
#
_entry.id   4791d545d97313ed852cc9668ffa4241
#
_cell.length_a   1.000
_cell.length_b   1.000
_cell.length_c   1.000
_cell.angle_alpha   90.00
_cell.angle_beta   90.00
_cell.angle_gamma   90.00
#
_symmetry.space_group_name_H-M   'P 1'
#
loop_
_entity.id
_entity.type
_entity.pdbx_description
1 polymer ?
#
loop_
_entity_poly.entity_id
_entity_poly.type
_entity_poly.pdbx_seq_one_letter_code
_entity_poly.pdbx_strand_id
1 'polypeptide(L)'
;MGLKHNRLLLGKLLLLLVILLLSGLTVLGCVGYGATPKGWSGGTIANSTLFLGSMQGKLVALNASDGARLWEVTLPTKPAAGGFGCAPASTSVAIYGTPAVDGDLVYVGGYNGKIYAISSSLRAIEWKYPPGEDDYLQPLVGGAVVALGKVYFGCSDGKLYALDAAAGDKKWAFPTGDKIWSTPAIDGDTLYIGSFDKKLYALDAITGKEKWGKPFETQGAIASTPLVYNNTVYVGSFDRHLYAVNATNGEQIWQFPVEDEAGNKPENWFWAKPVVYNNTIYAGNLDGKVYILNAETGKEKVDPIDFNSPISSSPVLVDGKIIIASEKGVVYVLDTNSNQINQLANIEEKIYAPLSASNRVVYVHTAQDTLYAVDVQTGATRGFHIKG
;
A
#
# COMPACT_ATOMS: atom_id res chain seq x y z
N MET A 1 -38.98 -62.33 23.86
CA MET A 1 -37.53 -62.31 23.54
C MET A 1 -37.23 -61.51 22.29
N GLY A 2 -38.20 -60.85 21.68
CA GLY A 2 -38.06 -60.09 20.41
C GLY A 2 -37.76 -58.59 20.48
N LEU A 3 -37.99 -57.91 21.62
CA LEU A 3 -37.86 -56.43 21.71
C LEU A 3 -36.46 -55.93 22.01
N LYS A 4 -35.55 -56.74 22.52
CA LYS A 4 -34.15 -56.31 22.79
C LYS A 4 -33.28 -56.40 21.55
N HIS A 5 -33.58 -57.22 20.56
CA HIS A 5 -32.79 -57.40 19.35
C HIS A 5 -33.00 -56.23 18.39
N ASN A 6 -34.22 -55.69 18.28
CA ASN A 6 -34.51 -54.56 17.41
C ASN A 6 -33.92 -53.21 17.90
N ARG A 7 -33.75 -53.02 19.22
CA ARG A 7 -33.09 -51.80 19.74
C ARG A 7 -31.60 -51.80 19.51
N LEU A 8 -30.92 -52.97 19.47
CA LEU A 8 -29.49 -53.05 19.13
C LEU A 8 -29.25 -52.82 17.64
N LEU A 9 -30.15 -53.28 16.76
CA LEU A 9 -30.04 -53.02 15.33
C LEU A 9 -30.30 -51.53 14.98
N LEU A 10 -31.32 -50.91 15.61
CA LEU A 10 -31.61 -49.50 15.44
C LEU A 10 -30.47 -48.60 15.94
N GLY A 11 -29.83 -48.97 17.07
CA GLY A 11 -28.67 -48.25 17.61
C GLY A 11 -27.44 -48.33 16.70
N LYS A 12 -27.18 -49.53 16.12
CA LYS A 12 -26.07 -49.71 15.14
C LYS A 12 -26.34 -48.99 13.81
N LEU A 13 -27.60 -48.97 13.35
CA LEU A 13 -27.98 -48.23 12.14
C LEU A 13 -27.88 -46.71 12.34
N LEU A 14 -28.28 -46.18 13.53
CA LEU A 14 -28.13 -44.79 13.89
C LEU A 14 -26.65 -44.39 14.01
N LEU A 15 -25.80 -45.25 14.58
CA LEU A 15 -24.35 -45.01 14.70
C LEU A 15 -23.66 -45.01 13.32
N LEU A 16 -24.08 -45.93 12.41
CA LEU A 16 -23.58 -45.93 11.02
C LEU A 16 -24.03 -44.67 10.22
N LEU A 17 -25.25 -44.19 10.44
CA LEU A 17 -25.76 -42.96 9.84
C LEU A 17 -25.02 -41.72 10.36
N VAL A 18 -24.70 -41.67 11.64
CA VAL A 18 -23.90 -40.58 12.24
C VAL A 18 -22.46 -40.61 11.76
N ILE A 19 -21.86 -41.79 11.58
CA ILE A 19 -20.50 -41.93 11.03
C ILE A 19 -20.50 -41.54 9.54
N LEU A 20 -21.52 -41.89 8.77
CA LEU A 20 -21.66 -41.47 7.36
C LEU A 20 -21.94 -39.96 7.22
N LEU A 21 -22.70 -39.34 8.14
CA LEU A 21 -22.90 -37.90 8.20
C LEU A 21 -21.64 -37.16 8.63
N LEU A 22 -20.86 -37.72 9.58
CA LEU A 22 -19.57 -37.12 9.98
C LEU A 22 -18.48 -37.30 8.92
N SER A 23 -18.47 -38.42 8.16
CA SER A 23 -17.54 -38.60 7.03
C SER A 23 -17.94 -37.77 5.80
N GLY A 24 -19.25 -37.48 5.62
CA GLY A 24 -19.75 -36.55 4.59
C GLY A 24 -19.45 -35.10 4.89
N LEU A 25 -19.32 -34.69 6.15
CA LEU A 25 -18.97 -33.33 6.57
C LEU A 25 -17.47 -33.03 6.43
N THR A 26 -16.61 -34.06 6.30
CA THR A 26 -15.17 -33.84 6.08
C THR A 26 -14.79 -33.65 4.61
N VAL A 27 -15.71 -33.84 3.67
CA VAL A 27 -15.46 -33.60 2.22
C VAL A 27 -15.91 -32.19 1.76
N LEU A 28 -16.64 -31.44 2.60
CA LEU A 28 -17.05 -30.05 2.32
C LEU A 28 -16.03 -29.00 2.81
N GLY A 29 -14.83 -29.43 3.20
CA GLY A 29 -13.77 -28.58 3.78
C GLY A 29 -12.76 -27.99 2.79
N CYS A 30 -12.95 -28.05 1.49
CA CYS A 30 -12.04 -27.45 0.50
C CYS A 30 -12.71 -26.41 -0.40
N VAL A 31 -13.71 -25.69 0.09
CA VAL A 31 -14.00 -24.39 -0.48
C VAL A 31 -13.11 -23.39 0.27
N GLY A 32 -11.81 -23.46 0.01
CA GLY A 32 -10.93 -22.36 0.28
C GLY A 32 -11.41 -21.20 -0.56
N TYR A 33 -12.18 -20.30 0.05
CA TYR A 33 -12.20 -18.91 -0.37
C TYR A 33 -10.77 -18.40 -0.13
N GLY A 34 -9.88 -18.74 -1.04
CA GLY A 34 -8.67 -17.98 -1.25
C GLY A 34 -9.13 -16.61 -1.70
N ALA A 35 -9.39 -15.72 -0.75
CA ALA A 35 -9.50 -14.31 -1.06
C ALA A 35 -8.21 -13.97 -1.79
N THR A 36 -8.29 -13.85 -3.12
CA THR A 36 -7.16 -13.35 -3.91
C THR A 36 -6.79 -12.02 -3.30
N PRO A 37 -5.56 -11.85 -2.82
CA PRO A 37 -5.15 -10.58 -2.27
C PRO A 37 -5.47 -9.50 -3.30
N LYS A 38 -6.19 -8.45 -2.92
CA LYS A 38 -6.49 -7.35 -3.82
C LYS A 38 -5.35 -6.36 -3.69
N GLY A 39 -4.52 -6.23 -4.74
CA GLY A 39 -3.44 -5.27 -4.79
C GLY A 39 -3.98 -3.84 -4.91
N TRP A 40 -3.25 -2.89 -4.39
CA TRP A 40 -3.54 -1.47 -4.50
C TRP A 40 -2.29 -0.66 -4.86
N SER A 41 -1.54 -1.18 -5.84
CA SER A 41 -0.38 -0.48 -6.37
C SER A 41 -0.79 0.88 -6.93
N GLY A 42 -0.19 1.93 -6.44
CA GLY A 42 -0.20 3.23 -7.11
C GLY A 42 0.62 3.19 -8.39
N GLY A 43 0.42 4.18 -9.26
CA GLY A 43 1.22 4.34 -10.45
C GLY A 43 2.43 5.25 -10.23
N THR A 44 3.53 4.99 -10.92
CA THR A 44 4.68 5.89 -11.01
C THR A 44 4.86 6.34 -12.44
N ILE A 45 5.02 7.65 -12.64
CA ILE A 45 5.19 8.23 -13.96
C ILE A 45 6.63 8.68 -14.15
N ALA A 46 7.25 8.14 -15.18
CA ALA A 46 8.60 8.53 -15.61
C ALA A 46 8.66 8.55 -17.15
N ASN A 47 9.26 9.58 -17.72
CA ASN A 47 9.46 9.73 -19.17
C ASN A 47 8.16 9.49 -19.99
N SER A 48 7.03 10.09 -19.57
CA SER A 48 5.70 9.93 -20.17
C SER A 48 5.16 8.49 -20.15
N THR A 49 5.76 7.61 -19.36
CA THR A 49 5.28 6.24 -19.13
C THR A 49 4.76 6.10 -17.72
N LEU A 50 3.57 5.56 -17.56
CA LEU A 50 2.97 5.20 -16.30
C LEU A 50 3.23 3.70 -16.04
N PHE A 51 3.92 3.41 -14.94
CA PHE A 51 4.19 2.05 -14.47
C PHE A 51 3.29 1.73 -13.29
N LEU A 52 2.64 0.56 -13.32
CA LEU A 52 1.83 0.10 -12.19
C LEU A 52 1.85 -1.42 -12.07
N GLY A 53 1.67 -1.90 -10.86
CA GLY A 53 1.55 -3.31 -10.55
C GLY A 53 0.10 -3.77 -10.61
N SER A 54 -0.14 -4.98 -11.12
CA SER A 54 -1.46 -5.61 -11.12
C SER A 54 -1.58 -6.67 -10.03
N MET A 55 -2.83 -7.03 -9.73
CA MET A 55 -3.15 -8.15 -8.84
C MET A 55 -2.76 -9.50 -9.39
N GLN A 56 -2.56 -9.58 -10.72
CA GLN A 56 -2.16 -10.80 -11.41
C GLN A 56 -0.64 -10.93 -11.51
N GLY A 57 0.12 -10.06 -10.82
CA GLY A 57 1.58 -10.09 -10.81
C GLY A 57 2.21 -9.59 -12.08
N LYS A 58 1.56 -8.67 -12.76
CA LYS A 58 2.13 -8.00 -13.93
C LYS A 58 2.59 -6.59 -13.56
N LEU A 59 3.79 -6.24 -13.97
CA LEU A 59 4.18 -4.84 -14.13
C LEU A 59 3.68 -4.40 -15.52
N VAL A 60 2.85 -3.38 -15.54
CA VAL A 60 2.26 -2.84 -16.78
C VAL A 60 2.81 -1.44 -17.02
N ALA A 61 3.26 -1.18 -18.24
CA ALA A 61 3.67 0.14 -18.69
C ALA A 61 2.66 0.68 -19.70
N LEU A 62 2.17 1.88 -19.43
CA LEU A 62 1.20 2.58 -20.26
C LEU A 62 1.74 3.93 -20.68
N ASN A 63 1.36 4.40 -21.85
CA ASN A 63 1.59 5.79 -22.22
C ASN A 63 0.75 6.71 -21.33
N ALA A 64 1.39 7.62 -20.62
CA ALA A 64 0.71 8.50 -19.68
C ALA A 64 -0.21 9.53 -20.34
N SER A 65 -0.12 9.78 -21.66
CA SER A 65 -0.99 10.75 -22.34
C SER A 65 -2.31 10.16 -22.82
N ASP A 66 -2.30 8.90 -23.28
CA ASP A 66 -3.48 8.27 -23.90
C ASP A 66 -3.86 6.92 -23.26
N GLY A 67 -3.04 6.40 -22.32
CA GLY A 67 -3.24 5.14 -21.63
C GLY A 67 -3.01 3.90 -22.51
N ALA A 68 -2.45 4.07 -23.70
CA ALA A 68 -2.13 2.93 -24.57
C ALA A 68 -1.11 2.02 -23.85
N ARG A 69 -1.37 0.70 -23.88
CA ARG A 69 -0.43 -0.28 -23.32
C ARG A 69 0.82 -0.33 -24.18
N LEU A 70 1.97 -0.05 -23.56
CA LEU A 70 3.27 -0.11 -24.22
C LEU A 70 3.86 -1.53 -24.12
N TRP A 71 3.84 -2.09 -22.91
CA TRP A 71 4.31 -3.44 -22.62
C TRP A 71 3.87 -3.91 -21.23
N GLU A 72 4.06 -5.20 -20.97
CA GLU A 72 3.90 -5.79 -19.64
C GLU A 72 4.95 -6.88 -19.39
N VAL A 73 5.30 -7.07 -18.12
CA VAL A 73 6.15 -8.17 -17.65
C VAL A 73 5.45 -8.89 -16.51
N THR A 74 5.29 -10.20 -16.65
CA THR A 74 4.68 -11.04 -15.60
C THR A 74 5.76 -11.53 -14.64
N LEU A 75 5.55 -11.33 -13.34
CA LEU A 75 6.44 -11.84 -12.31
C LEU A 75 6.31 -13.36 -12.17
N PRO A 76 7.43 -14.08 -11.95
CA PRO A 76 7.38 -15.52 -11.71
C PRO A 76 6.53 -15.90 -10.51
N THR A 77 5.68 -16.91 -10.65
CA THR A 77 4.86 -17.43 -9.56
C THR A 77 5.71 -18.24 -8.58
N LYS A 78 5.34 -18.19 -7.28
CA LYS A 78 5.93 -19.11 -6.30
C LYS A 78 5.39 -20.51 -6.56
N PRO A 79 6.24 -21.55 -6.66
CA PRO A 79 5.77 -22.92 -6.75
C PRO A 79 4.86 -23.24 -5.56
N ALA A 80 3.73 -23.92 -5.81
CA ALA A 80 2.90 -24.43 -4.73
C ALA A 80 3.71 -25.42 -3.91
N ALA A 81 3.79 -25.23 -2.59
CA ALA A 81 4.39 -26.24 -1.72
C ALA A 81 3.62 -27.55 -1.92
N GLY A 82 4.32 -28.60 -2.38
CA GLY A 82 3.74 -29.90 -2.67
C GLY A 82 3.16 -30.53 -1.40
N GLY A 83 1.86 -30.33 -1.17
CA GLY A 83 1.05 -31.01 -0.17
C GLY A 83 0.08 -31.93 -0.88
N PHE A 84 -0.07 -33.14 -0.40
CA PHE A 84 -1.10 -34.08 -0.85
C PHE A 84 -2.48 -33.44 -0.61
N GLY A 85 -3.20 -33.08 -1.70
CA GLY A 85 -4.60 -32.65 -1.70
C GLY A 85 -4.82 -31.16 -1.87
N CYS A 86 -5.52 -30.79 -2.94
CA CYS A 86 -6.19 -29.48 -3.19
C CYS A 86 -5.36 -28.21 -2.92
N ALA A 87 -4.10 -28.17 -3.31
CA ALA A 87 -3.39 -26.91 -3.42
C ALA A 87 -3.91 -26.15 -4.64
N PRO A 88 -4.36 -24.88 -4.50
CA PRO A 88 -4.71 -24.07 -5.66
C PRO A 88 -3.50 -23.98 -6.57
N ALA A 89 -3.68 -24.29 -7.84
CA ALA A 89 -2.67 -24.11 -8.87
C ALA A 89 -2.20 -22.65 -8.83
N SER A 90 -0.87 -22.43 -8.74
CA SER A 90 -0.15 -21.17 -8.84
C SER A 90 -0.92 -19.94 -8.36
N THR A 91 -0.65 -19.48 -7.14
CA THR A 91 -1.15 -18.18 -6.69
C THR A 91 -0.46 -17.08 -7.50
N SER A 92 -1.23 -16.27 -8.19
CA SER A 92 -0.71 -15.06 -8.84
C SER A 92 0.02 -14.18 -7.81
N VAL A 93 1.15 -13.61 -8.24
CA VAL A 93 1.98 -12.77 -7.39
C VAL A 93 1.45 -11.35 -7.44
N ALA A 94 0.54 -10.98 -6.53
CA ALA A 94 0.05 -9.61 -6.49
C ALA A 94 1.18 -8.61 -6.23
N ILE A 95 1.12 -7.45 -6.88
CA ILE A 95 2.00 -6.31 -6.66
C ILE A 95 1.17 -5.25 -5.91
N TYR A 96 1.46 -5.04 -4.63
CA TYR A 96 0.77 -4.06 -3.79
C TYR A 96 1.46 -2.71 -3.78
N GLY A 97 2.78 -2.72 -3.73
CA GLY A 97 3.59 -1.51 -3.63
C GLY A 97 3.62 -0.72 -4.94
N THR A 98 3.69 0.59 -4.82
CA THR A 98 3.94 1.47 -5.96
C THR A 98 5.35 1.19 -6.52
N PRO A 99 5.51 1.02 -7.85
CA PRO A 99 6.82 0.85 -8.47
C PRO A 99 7.75 2.04 -8.21
N ALA A 100 9.04 1.81 -8.07
CA ALA A 100 10.07 2.86 -8.12
C ALA A 100 10.77 2.82 -9.47
N VAL A 101 11.21 3.97 -9.98
CA VAL A 101 11.87 4.07 -11.30
C VAL A 101 13.16 4.87 -11.17
N ASP A 102 14.25 4.34 -11.71
CA ASP A 102 15.53 5.04 -11.87
C ASP A 102 16.16 4.67 -13.21
N GLY A 103 16.30 5.66 -14.09
CA GLY A 103 16.78 5.45 -15.45
C GLY A 103 15.91 4.46 -16.23
N ASP A 104 16.51 3.34 -16.65
CA ASP A 104 15.83 2.26 -17.37
C ASP A 104 15.20 1.21 -16.45
N LEU A 105 15.53 1.21 -15.15
CA LEU A 105 15.10 0.17 -14.24
C LEU A 105 13.81 0.57 -13.47
N VAL A 106 12.88 -0.37 -13.45
CA VAL A 106 11.63 -0.30 -12.67
C VAL A 106 11.67 -1.37 -11.58
N TYR A 107 11.55 -0.94 -10.32
CA TYR A 107 11.63 -1.82 -9.16
C TYR A 107 10.25 -2.11 -8.61
N VAL A 108 9.91 -3.39 -8.45
CA VAL A 108 8.61 -3.83 -7.92
C VAL A 108 8.76 -4.94 -6.90
N GLY A 109 8.07 -4.80 -5.77
CA GLY A 109 7.95 -5.84 -4.76
C GLY A 109 6.76 -6.75 -5.04
N GLY A 110 6.99 -8.06 -5.08
CA GLY A 110 5.94 -9.06 -5.22
C GLY A 110 5.46 -9.60 -3.86
N TYR A 111 4.18 -9.93 -3.76
CA TYR A 111 3.63 -10.61 -2.58
C TYR A 111 4.23 -12.01 -2.37
N ASN A 112 4.94 -12.53 -3.37
CA ASN A 112 5.73 -13.76 -3.25
C ASN A 112 7.00 -13.61 -2.40
N GLY A 113 7.32 -12.41 -1.93
CA GLY A 113 8.52 -12.15 -1.11
C GLY A 113 9.80 -11.97 -1.94
N LYS A 114 9.68 -11.52 -3.18
CA LYS A 114 10.83 -11.08 -3.98
C LYS A 114 10.64 -9.65 -4.46
N ILE A 115 11.74 -8.91 -4.55
CA ILE A 115 11.80 -7.66 -5.32
C ILE A 115 12.46 -7.94 -6.67
N TYR A 116 12.01 -7.25 -7.68
CA TYR A 116 12.47 -7.38 -9.07
C TYR A 116 12.88 -6.03 -9.60
N ALA A 117 13.98 -5.98 -10.34
CA ALA A 117 14.31 -4.88 -11.24
C ALA A 117 14.04 -5.32 -12.68
N ILE A 118 13.27 -4.51 -13.37
CA ILE A 118 12.81 -4.79 -14.73
C ILE A 118 13.32 -3.68 -15.64
N SER A 119 14.07 -4.05 -16.69
CA SER A 119 14.48 -3.11 -17.71
C SER A 119 13.28 -2.68 -18.55
N SER A 120 13.06 -1.39 -18.63
CA SER A 120 12.00 -0.78 -19.44
C SER A 120 12.30 -0.92 -20.94
N SER A 121 13.57 -0.83 -21.35
CA SER A 121 14.00 -0.96 -22.73
C SER A 121 14.00 -2.42 -23.21
N LEU A 122 14.51 -3.35 -22.40
CA LEU A 122 14.54 -4.78 -22.73
C LEU A 122 13.22 -5.50 -22.41
N ARG A 123 12.35 -4.89 -21.59
CA ARG A 123 11.06 -5.47 -21.13
C ARG A 123 11.25 -6.83 -20.46
N ALA A 124 12.30 -6.94 -19.65
CA ALA A 124 12.72 -8.17 -19.02
C ALA A 124 13.21 -7.93 -17.59
N ILE A 125 13.16 -8.97 -16.76
CA ILE A 125 13.73 -8.95 -15.42
C ILE A 125 15.26 -9.00 -15.54
N GLU A 126 15.95 -7.95 -15.08
CA GLU A 126 17.38 -7.87 -15.01
C GLU A 126 17.94 -8.63 -13.80
N TRP A 127 17.33 -8.39 -12.65
CA TRP A 127 17.67 -9.10 -11.43
C TRP A 127 16.46 -9.26 -10.50
N LYS A 128 16.58 -10.20 -9.57
CA LYS A 128 15.62 -10.43 -8.49
C LYS A 128 16.35 -10.66 -7.17
N TYR A 129 15.73 -10.28 -6.07
CA TYR A 129 16.25 -10.56 -4.72
C TYR A 129 15.14 -11.13 -3.82
N PRO A 130 15.41 -12.23 -3.08
CA PRO A 130 16.62 -13.05 -3.10
C PRO A 130 16.86 -13.69 -4.48
N PRO A 131 18.15 -13.94 -4.86
CA PRO A 131 18.51 -14.42 -6.20
C PRO A 131 18.15 -15.89 -6.44
N GLY A 132 18.19 -16.73 -5.41
CA GLY A 132 17.86 -18.16 -5.51
C GLY A 132 16.42 -18.41 -5.95
N GLU A 133 16.17 -19.46 -6.73
CA GLU A 133 14.83 -19.75 -7.24
C GLU A 133 13.85 -20.04 -6.10
N ASP A 134 14.28 -20.80 -5.10
CA ASP A 134 13.47 -21.22 -3.95
C ASP A 134 13.63 -20.32 -2.72
N ASP A 135 14.41 -19.27 -2.80
CA ASP A 135 14.61 -18.30 -1.74
C ASP A 135 13.54 -17.21 -1.80
N TYR A 136 12.82 -17.02 -0.72
CA TYR A 136 11.76 -16.02 -0.60
C TYR A 136 11.84 -15.31 0.74
N LEU A 137 11.69 -13.99 0.74
CA LEU A 137 11.37 -13.24 1.95
C LEU A 137 9.89 -13.44 2.33
N GLN A 138 9.46 -12.78 3.41
CA GLN A 138 8.03 -12.60 3.65
C GLN A 138 7.44 -11.61 2.62
N PRO A 139 6.11 -11.55 2.45
CA PRO A 139 5.47 -10.69 1.46
C PRO A 139 5.92 -9.23 1.51
N LEU A 140 6.11 -8.63 0.34
CA LEU A 140 6.35 -7.21 0.18
C LEU A 140 5.02 -6.51 -0.10
N VAL A 141 4.64 -5.56 0.77
CA VAL A 141 3.35 -4.85 0.72
C VAL A 141 3.55 -3.37 0.39
N GLY A 142 4.50 -2.73 1.05
CA GLY A 142 4.88 -1.35 0.78
C GLY A 142 5.57 -1.19 -0.58
N GLY A 143 5.58 0.02 -1.09
CA GLY A 143 6.36 0.38 -2.28
C GLY A 143 7.87 0.38 -2.00
N ALA A 144 8.64 0.43 -3.07
CA ALA A 144 10.07 0.68 -3.00
C ALA A 144 10.37 2.18 -3.20
N VAL A 145 11.54 2.61 -2.77
CA VAL A 145 12.12 3.90 -3.15
C VAL A 145 13.54 3.70 -3.65
N VAL A 146 13.92 4.43 -4.68
CA VAL A 146 15.27 4.36 -5.25
C VAL A 146 15.96 5.71 -5.10
N ALA A 147 17.15 5.70 -4.52
CA ALA A 147 17.99 6.87 -4.34
C ALA A 147 19.43 6.45 -4.02
N LEU A 148 20.40 7.33 -4.26
CA LEU A 148 21.82 7.13 -3.89
C LEU A 148 22.39 5.79 -4.42
N GLY A 149 21.94 5.36 -5.61
CA GLY A 149 22.35 4.10 -6.22
C GLY A 149 21.84 2.83 -5.50
N LYS A 150 20.83 2.96 -4.66
CA LYS A 150 20.22 1.85 -3.92
C LYS A 150 18.71 1.84 -4.06
N VAL A 151 18.12 0.67 -3.97
CA VAL A 151 16.68 0.48 -3.80
C VAL A 151 16.38 0.04 -2.37
N TYR A 152 15.42 0.72 -1.73
CA TYR A 152 15.01 0.50 -0.36
C TYR A 152 13.57 0.01 -0.31
N PHE A 153 13.29 -1.01 0.49
CA PHE A 153 11.94 -1.55 0.66
C PHE A 153 11.76 -2.20 2.03
N GLY A 154 10.57 -2.04 2.59
CA GLY A 154 10.14 -2.74 3.81
C GLY A 154 9.60 -4.12 3.48
N CYS A 155 9.79 -5.06 4.41
CA CYS A 155 9.35 -6.44 4.27
C CYS A 155 8.49 -6.86 5.48
N SER A 156 7.57 -7.81 5.26
CA SER A 156 6.76 -8.38 6.35
C SER A 156 7.56 -9.25 7.31
N ASP A 157 8.85 -9.51 7.04
CA ASP A 157 9.78 -10.15 7.99
C ASP A 157 10.33 -9.19 9.07
N GLY A 158 9.85 -7.94 9.06
CA GLY A 158 10.26 -6.91 10.00
C GLY A 158 11.58 -6.23 9.66
N LYS A 159 12.07 -6.37 8.43
CA LYS A 159 13.32 -5.71 8.02
C LYS A 159 13.10 -4.70 6.91
N LEU A 160 13.87 -3.62 6.99
CA LEU A 160 14.09 -2.70 5.90
C LEU A 160 15.37 -3.13 5.17
N TYR A 161 15.29 -3.29 3.88
CA TYR A 161 16.40 -3.72 3.02
C TYR A 161 16.90 -2.57 2.15
N ALA A 162 18.21 -2.54 1.93
CA ALA A 162 18.84 -1.74 0.88
C ALA A 162 19.67 -2.65 -0.02
N LEU A 163 19.38 -2.60 -1.30
CA LEU A 163 20.12 -3.33 -2.33
C LEU A 163 20.82 -2.34 -3.27
N ASP A 164 21.85 -2.79 -3.92
CA ASP A 164 22.42 -2.08 -5.08
C ASP A 164 21.36 -1.97 -6.17
N ALA A 165 21.09 -0.77 -6.66
CA ALA A 165 20.04 -0.56 -7.64
C ALA A 165 20.33 -1.25 -8.99
N ALA A 166 21.59 -1.28 -9.41
CA ALA A 166 21.98 -1.87 -10.69
C ALA A 166 22.14 -3.40 -10.63
N ALA A 167 22.71 -3.93 -9.54
CA ALA A 167 23.07 -5.35 -9.43
C ALA A 167 22.13 -6.20 -8.56
N GLY A 168 21.31 -5.59 -7.72
CA GLY A 168 20.43 -6.30 -6.78
C GLY A 168 21.16 -6.86 -5.54
N ASP A 169 22.45 -6.58 -5.37
CA ASP A 169 23.23 -7.06 -4.23
C ASP A 169 22.81 -6.38 -2.93
N LYS A 170 22.58 -7.16 -1.89
CA LYS A 170 22.24 -6.62 -0.57
C LYS A 170 23.39 -5.82 0.01
N LYS A 171 23.17 -4.53 0.29
CA LYS A 171 24.12 -3.64 0.95
C LYS A 171 23.97 -3.72 2.47
N TRP A 172 22.74 -3.61 2.94
CA TRP A 172 22.41 -3.74 4.36
C TRP A 172 20.95 -4.16 4.56
N ALA A 173 20.64 -4.59 5.77
CA ALA A 173 19.27 -4.78 6.23
C ALA A 173 19.17 -4.33 7.71
N PHE A 174 18.15 -3.56 8.03
CA PHE A 174 17.89 -3.04 9.37
C PHE A 174 16.66 -3.73 9.96
N PRO A 175 16.76 -4.40 11.13
CA PRO A 175 15.64 -5.04 11.77
C PRO A 175 14.78 -4.05 12.56
N THR A 176 13.47 -4.14 12.42
CA THR A 176 12.47 -3.53 13.31
C THR A 176 11.82 -4.62 14.17
N GLY A 177 10.93 -4.23 15.09
CA GLY A 177 10.28 -5.19 15.99
C GLY A 177 9.09 -5.94 15.39
N ASP A 178 8.56 -5.52 14.23
CA ASP A 178 7.43 -6.14 13.54
C ASP A 178 7.46 -5.78 12.05
N LYS A 179 6.51 -6.31 11.26
CA LYS A 179 6.42 -6.14 9.81
C LYS A 179 6.41 -4.68 9.39
N ILE A 180 6.94 -4.44 8.18
CA ILE A 180 6.99 -3.13 7.55
C ILE A 180 6.10 -3.16 6.30
N TRP A 181 4.99 -2.40 6.32
CA TRP A 181 4.10 -2.19 5.18
C TRP A 181 4.15 -0.76 4.65
N SER A 182 4.74 0.13 5.40
CA SER A 182 5.04 1.51 4.99
C SER A 182 5.99 1.51 3.80
N THR A 183 5.77 2.41 2.85
CA THR A 183 6.79 2.75 1.85
C THR A 183 7.81 3.67 2.48
N PRO A 184 9.14 3.43 2.31
CA PRO A 184 10.14 4.35 2.83
C PRO A 184 10.00 5.76 2.24
N ALA A 185 10.37 6.78 3.02
CA ALA A 185 10.57 8.14 2.52
C ALA A 185 12.05 8.52 2.67
N ILE A 186 12.60 9.24 1.70
CA ILE A 186 13.99 9.67 1.74
C ILE A 186 14.09 11.19 1.57
N ASP A 187 14.92 11.81 2.38
CA ASP A 187 15.30 13.22 2.27
C ASP A 187 16.80 13.36 2.46
N GLY A 188 17.50 13.79 1.41
CA GLY A 188 18.95 13.79 1.38
C GLY A 188 19.54 12.38 1.58
N ASP A 189 20.27 12.19 2.68
CA ASP A 189 20.88 10.93 3.08
C ASP A 189 20.10 10.21 4.19
N THR A 190 18.92 10.69 4.56
CA THR A 190 18.10 10.14 5.65
C THR A 190 16.87 9.44 5.11
N LEU A 191 16.68 8.22 5.55
CA LEU A 191 15.56 7.37 5.19
C LEU A 191 14.64 7.19 6.39
N TYR A 192 13.34 7.46 6.21
CA TYR A 192 12.32 7.35 7.24
C TYR A 192 11.39 6.18 6.93
N ILE A 193 11.06 5.37 7.94
CA ILE A 193 10.21 4.20 7.78
C ILE A 193 9.37 3.92 9.03
N GLY A 194 8.08 3.69 8.84
CA GLY A 194 7.17 3.24 9.88
C GLY A 194 7.06 1.72 9.93
N SER A 195 6.87 1.16 11.11
CA SER A 195 6.71 -0.28 11.34
C SER A 195 5.45 -0.58 12.17
N PHE A 196 4.99 -1.81 12.11
CA PHE A 196 3.91 -2.32 12.96
C PHE A 196 4.33 -2.46 14.43
N ASP A 197 5.63 -2.37 14.74
CA ASP A 197 6.13 -2.25 16.11
C ASP A 197 5.86 -0.89 16.77
N LYS A 198 5.07 -0.02 16.10
CA LYS A 198 4.64 1.31 16.54
C LYS A 198 5.75 2.36 16.53
N LYS A 199 6.80 2.15 15.76
CA LYS A 199 7.95 3.04 15.71
C LYS A 199 8.16 3.62 14.32
N LEU A 200 8.57 4.89 14.31
CA LEU A 200 9.12 5.57 13.15
C LEU A 200 10.64 5.64 13.32
N TYR A 201 11.35 5.15 12.34
CA TYR A 201 12.81 5.11 12.32
C TYR A 201 13.37 6.12 11.33
N ALA A 202 14.50 6.71 11.66
CA ALA A 202 15.33 7.49 10.75
C ALA A 202 16.70 6.83 10.62
N LEU A 203 17.05 6.44 9.41
CA LEU A 203 18.29 5.72 9.14
C LEU A 203 19.15 6.48 8.15
N ASP A 204 20.45 6.36 8.29
CA ASP A 204 21.39 6.73 7.26
C ASP A 204 21.22 5.82 6.04
N ALA A 205 20.84 6.37 4.92
CA ALA A 205 20.50 5.61 3.72
C ALA A 205 21.71 4.85 3.12
N ILE A 206 22.93 5.32 3.39
CA ILE A 206 24.14 4.68 2.86
C ILE A 206 24.52 3.47 3.70
N THR A 207 24.47 3.60 5.02
CA THR A 207 25.01 2.62 5.98
C THR A 207 23.95 1.79 6.69
N GLY A 208 22.68 2.21 6.68
CA GLY A 208 21.59 1.58 7.43
C GLY A 208 21.64 1.80 8.95
N LYS A 209 22.48 2.70 9.46
CA LYS A 209 22.56 3.01 10.88
C LYS A 209 21.47 3.99 11.29
N GLU A 210 20.96 3.86 12.52
CA GLU A 210 20.03 4.84 13.10
C GLU A 210 20.68 6.21 13.18
N LYS A 211 19.93 7.25 12.79
CA LYS A 211 20.33 8.65 12.89
C LYS A 211 19.81 9.32 14.16
N TRP A 212 18.65 8.90 14.63
CA TRP A 212 18.11 9.37 15.90
C TRP A 212 18.69 8.56 17.06
N GLY A 213 18.79 9.15 18.26
CA GLY A 213 19.28 8.44 19.45
C GLY A 213 18.34 7.31 19.89
N LYS A 214 17.06 7.42 19.54
CA LYS A 214 16.03 6.39 19.67
C LYS A 214 14.95 6.62 18.61
N PRO A 215 14.24 5.58 18.13
CA PRO A 215 13.11 5.76 17.24
C PRO A 215 11.98 6.54 17.93
N PHE A 216 11.15 7.24 17.13
CA PHE A 216 9.94 7.87 17.65
C PHE A 216 8.85 6.80 17.84
N GLU A 217 8.19 6.80 19.01
CA GLU A 217 7.18 5.79 19.36
C GLU A 217 5.76 6.38 19.34
N THR A 218 4.83 5.65 18.72
CA THR A 218 3.38 5.91 18.71
C THR A 218 2.66 4.85 19.54
N GLN A 219 1.35 4.99 19.74
CA GLN A 219 0.57 3.99 20.48
C GLN A 219 -0.02 2.90 19.56
N GLY A 220 0.02 3.07 18.23
CA GLY A 220 -0.47 2.15 17.22
C GLY A 220 0.56 1.86 16.14
N ALA A 221 0.30 0.86 15.30
CA ALA A 221 1.14 0.53 14.16
C ALA A 221 1.26 1.71 13.17
N ILE A 222 2.40 1.80 12.49
CA ILE A 222 2.64 2.79 11.44
C ILE A 222 2.73 2.06 10.09
N ALA A 223 1.64 2.10 9.32
CA ALA A 223 1.60 1.60 7.94
C ALA A 223 1.59 2.73 6.90
N SER A 224 1.28 3.95 7.32
CA SER A 224 1.32 5.15 6.50
C SER A 224 2.74 5.42 5.97
N THR A 225 2.84 5.84 4.72
CA THR A 225 4.10 6.34 4.15
C THR A 225 4.44 7.69 4.78
N PRO A 226 5.64 7.88 5.38
CA PRO A 226 6.04 9.15 5.92
C PRO A 226 6.11 10.25 4.84
N LEU A 227 5.72 11.46 5.19
CA LEU A 227 5.91 12.67 4.38
C LEU A 227 6.97 13.54 5.02
N VAL A 228 8.01 13.90 4.28
CA VAL A 228 9.03 14.85 4.76
C VAL A 228 8.79 16.22 4.14
N TYR A 229 8.70 17.25 4.96
CA TYR A 229 8.54 18.63 4.52
C TYR A 229 9.09 19.60 5.58
N ASN A 230 9.93 20.56 5.17
CA ASN A 230 10.51 21.58 6.04
C ASN A 230 11.11 21.02 7.34
N ASN A 231 12.01 20.05 7.22
CA ASN A 231 12.68 19.39 8.37
C ASN A 231 11.70 18.72 9.36
N THR A 232 10.50 18.37 8.90
CA THR A 232 9.48 17.69 9.70
C THR A 232 9.02 16.43 8.97
N VAL A 233 8.89 15.32 9.70
CA VAL A 233 8.33 14.08 9.22
C VAL A 233 6.88 13.97 9.73
N TYR A 234 5.93 13.87 8.81
CA TYR A 234 4.52 13.67 9.14
C TYR A 234 4.16 12.21 8.90
N VAL A 235 3.53 11.58 9.87
CA VAL A 235 3.17 10.17 9.81
C VAL A 235 1.84 9.88 10.51
N GLY A 236 0.99 9.12 9.84
CA GLY A 236 -0.26 8.61 10.41
C GLY A 236 -0.06 7.29 11.13
N SER A 237 -0.84 7.07 12.19
CA SER A 237 -0.77 5.86 13.01
C SER A 237 -2.15 5.21 13.20
N PHE A 238 -2.14 3.93 13.56
CA PHE A 238 -3.33 3.15 13.92
C PHE A 238 -3.90 3.51 15.30
N ASP A 239 -3.20 4.37 16.07
CA ASP A 239 -3.76 4.98 17.28
C ASP A 239 -4.69 6.16 17.00
N ARG A 240 -4.99 6.43 15.72
CA ARG A 240 -5.85 7.52 15.24
C ARG A 240 -5.21 8.91 15.34
N HIS A 241 -3.90 9.00 15.47
CA HIS A 241 -3.17 10.25 15.46
C HIS A 241 -2.37 10.45 14.18
N LEU A 242 -2.24 11.71 13.81
CA LEU A 242 -1.22 12.19 12.89
C LEU A 242 -0.14 12.88 13.72
N TYR A 243 1.10 12.53 13.48
CA TYR A 243 2.26 13.06 14.20
C TYR A 243 3.13 13.91 13.29
N ALA A 244 3.68 14.99 13.84
CA ALA A 244 4.80 15.71 13.27
C ALA A 244 6.02 15.53 14.15
N VAL A 245 7.10 15.07 13.55
CA VAL A 245 8.34 14.69 14.22
C VAL A 245 9.50 15.46 13.61
N ASN A 246 10.38 16.01 14.41
CA ASN A 246 11.56 16.70 13.92
C ASN A 246 12.46 15.72 13.17
N ALA A 247 12.75 16.02 11.89
CA ALA A 247 13.50 15.14 11.00
C ALA A 247 14.96 14.94 11.45
N THR A 248 15.53 15.90 12.20
CA THR A 248 16.93 15.85 12.65
C THR A 248 17.13 14.98 13.87
N ASN A 249 16.23 15.07 14.88
CA ASN A 249 16.46 14.46 16.20
C ASN A 249 15.37 13.48 16.66
N GLY A 250 14.26 13.35 15.92
CA GLY A 250 13.17 12.42 16.23
C GLY A 250 12.25 12.88 17.36
N GLU A 251 12.35 14.14 17.82
CA GLU A 251 11.46 14.68 18.84
C GLU A 251 10.09 15.03 18.25
N GLN A 252 9.03 14.79 19.03
CA GLN A 252 7.68 15.19 18.65
C GLN A 252 7.56 16.71 18.61
N ILE A 253 7.08 17.25 17.50
CA ILE A 253 6.74 18.66 17.38
C ILE A 253 5.29 18.85 17.83
N TRP A 254 4.38 18.05 17.26
CA TRP A 254 2.96 18.01 17.63
C TRP A 254 2.33 16.67 17.29
N GLN A 255 1.17 16.42 17.85
CA GLN A 255 0.25 15.35 17.45
C GLN A 255 -1.15 15.91 17.26
N PHE A 256 -1.91 15.32 16.36
CA PHE A 256 -3.32 15.63 16.14
C PHE A 256 -4.15 14.33 16.23
N PRO A 257 -5.28 14.31 16.98
CA PRO A 257 -5.78 15.38 17.84
C PRO A 257 -4.91 15.58 19.09
N VAL A 258 -5.02 16.74 19.72
CA VAL A 258 -4.46 16.96 21.05
C VAL A 258 -5.38 16.28 22.08
N GLU A 259 -4.81 15.49 23.00
CA GLU A 259 -5.60 14.57 23.85
C GLU A 259 -6.70 15.24 24.67
N ASP A 260 -6.46 16.43 25.22
CA ASP A 260 -7.37 17.14 26.12
C ASP A 260 -8.10 18.33 25.49
N GLU A 261 -7.92 18.56 24.18
CA GLU A 261 -8.62 19.65 23.48
C GLU A 261 -10.00 19.19 22.99
N ALA A 262 -11.01 20.06 23.14
CA ALA A 262 -12.30 19.90 22.50
C ALA A 262 -12.12 20.17 21.00
N GLY A 263 -12.43 19.21 20.16
CA GLY A 263 -12.30 19.34 18.71
C GLY A 263 -12.76 18.08 17.97
N ASN A 264 -12.56 18.09 16.68
CA ASN A 264 -12.91 16.96 15.82
C ASN A 264 -11.87 15.84 15.99
N LYS A 265 -12.24 14.81 16.75
CA LYS A 265 -11.37 13.65 16.97
C LYS A 265 -11.57 12.61 15.87
N PRO A 266 -10.50 12.14 15.21
CA PRO A 266 -10.59 11.05 14.23
C PRO A 266 -11.14 9.78 14.87
N GLU A 267 -12.11 9.16 14.19
CA GLU A 267 -12.74 7.92 14.67
C GLU A 267 -12.00 6.66 14.18
N ASN A 268 -11.08 6.81 13.21
CA ASN A 268 -10.36 5.71 12.59
C ASN A 268 -8.89 6.09 12.30
N TRP A 269 -8.16 5.26 11.57
CA TRP A 269 -6.73 5.33 11.34
C TRP A 269 -6.35 6.29 10.22
N PHE A 270 -5.19 6.93 10.36
CA PHE A 270 -4.52 7.63 9.27
C PHE A 270 -3.65 6.63 8.49
N TRP A 271 -4.25 6.04 7.47
CA TRP A 271 -3.60 5.06 6.60
C TRP A 271 -2.86 5.70 5.44
N ALA A 272 -3.51 6.67 4.79
CA ALA A 272 -3.00 7.34 3.61
C ALA A 272 -1.79 8.22 3.94
N LYS A 273 -0.85 8.34 2.98
CA LYS A 273 0.19 9.37 3.04
C LYS A 273 -0.50 10.74 2.96
N PRO A 274 -0.24 11.66 3.90
CA PRO A 274 -0.77 13.02 3.80
C PRO A 274 -0.10 13.77 2.65
N VAL A 275 -0.73 14.85 2.20
CA VAL A 275 -0.12 15.78 1.24
C VAL A 275 0.01 17.16 1.90
N VAL A 276 1.05 17.90 1.53
CA VAL A 276 1.30 19.26 2.03
C VAL A 276 1.28 20.25 0.88
N TYR A 277 0.62 21.39 1.10
CA TYR A 277 0.64 22.53 0.20
C TYR A 277 0.48 23.84 0.98
N ASN A 278 1.32 24.84 0.70
CA ASN A 278 1.29 26.16 1.35
C ASN A 278 1.17 26.06 2.88
N ASN A 279 2.08 25.31 3.52
CA ASN A 279 2.11 25.09 4.97
C ASN A 279 0.81 24.52 5.55
N THR A 280 0.06 23.76 4.73
CA THR A 280 -1.18 23.10 5.10
C THR A 280 -1.08 21.60 4.80
N ILE A 281 -1.36 20.78 5.81
CA ILE A 281 -1.46 19.32 5.69
C ILE A 281 -2.90 18.96 5.37
N TYR A 282 -3.06 18.07 4.39
CA TYR A 282 -4.34 17.42 4.05
C TYR A 282 -4.19 15.93 4.32
N ALA A 283 -4.82 15.46 5.37
CA ALA A 283 -4.69 14.08 5.86
C ALA A 283 -6.02 13.33 5.72
N GLY A 284 -6.05 12.35 4.85
CA GLY A 284 -7.19 11.43 4.71
C GLY A 284 -7.23 10.40 5.83
N ASN A 285 -8.43 10.12 6.34
CA ASN A 285 -8.65 9.17 7.41
C ASN A 285 -9.68 8.10 6.99
N LEU A 286 -9.58 6.91 7.56
CA LEU A 286 -10.54 5.83 7.30
C LEU A 286 -11.93 6.07 7.93
N ASP A 287 -12.11 7.15 8.71
CA ASP A 287 -13.43 7.60 9.15
C ASP A 287 -14.23 8.33 8.07
N GLY A 288 -13.63 8.53 6.91
CA GLY A 288 -14.25 9.19 5.76
C GLY A 288 -13.98 10.68 5.68
N LYS A 289 -13.17 11.23 6.57
CA LYS A 289 -12.87 12.66 6.63
C LYS A 289 -11.46 12.98 6.12
N VAL A 290 -11.30 14.20 5.65
CA VAL A 290 -9.99 14.81 5.40
C VAL A 290 -9.80 15.94 6.39
N TYR A 291 -8.74 15.85 7.17
CA TYR A 291 -8.34 16.84 8.18
C TYR A 291 -7.36 17.83 7.55
N ILE A 292 -7.65 19.12 7.71
CA ILE A 292 -6.89 20.22 7.12
C ILE A 292 -6.18 20.98 8.23
N LEU A 293 -4.88 20.72 8.37
CA LEU A 293 -4.10 21.18 9.52
C LEU A 293 -3.02 22.17 9.11
N ASN A 294 -2.67 23.08 10.01
CA ASN A 294 -1.47 23.87 9.88
C ASN A 294 -0.24 22.96 10.08
N ALA A 295 0.69 22.96 9.13
CA ALA A 295 1.83 22.06 9.14
C ALA A 295 2.78 22.29 10.34
N GLU A 296 2.93 23.51 10.81
CA GLU A 296 3.85 23.86 11.92
C GLU A 296 3.25 23.56 13.29
N THR A 297 1.93 23.73 13.44
CA THR A 297 1.27 23.69 14.76
C THR A 297 0.36 22.50 14.98
N GLY A 298 -0.01 21.77 13.92
CA GLY A 298 -0.99 20.68 13.98
C GLY A 298 -2.44 21.11 14.23
N LYS A 299 -2.71 22.42 14.36
CA LYS A 299 -4.06 22.93 14.59
C LYS A 299 -4.92 22.88 13.34
N GLU A 300 -6.20 22.54 13.52
CA GLU A 300 -7.17 22.59 12.44
C GLU A 300 -7.27 24.02 11.87
N LYS A 301 -7.27 24.13 10.56
CA LYS A 301 -7.46 25.39 9.83
C LYS A 301 -8.95 25.61 9.52
N VAL A 302 -9.67 24.53 9.31
CA VAL A 302 -11.10 24.49 9.06
C VAL A 302 -11.64 23.17 9.61
N ASP A 303 -12.94 23.04 9.78
CA ASP A 303 -13.60 21.78 10.13
C ASP A 303 -13.26 20.68 9.11
N PRO A 304 -13.13 19.43 9.55
CA PRO A 304 -12.84 18.30 8.66
C PRO A 304 -13.92 18.15 7.59
N ILE A 305 -13.48 17.84 6.39
CA ILE A 305 -14.39 17.63 5.26
C ILE A 305 -14.81 16.17 5.22
N ASP A 306 -16.09 15.88 5.32
CA ASP A 306 -16.65 14.52 5.30
C ASP A 306 -17.03 14.10 3.88
N PHE A 307 -16.49 12.97 3.45
CA PHE A 307 -16.73 12.34 2.14
C PHE A 307 -17.72 11.17 2.24
N ASN A 308 -18.24 10.87 3.44
CA ASN A 308 -19.16 9.75 3.72
C ASN A 308 -18.63 8.38 3.23
N SER A 309 -17.31 8.22 3.16
CA SER A 309 -16.64 7.00 2.72
C SER A 309 -15.16 7.06 3.10
N PRO A 310 -14.56 5.96 3.60
CA PRO A 310 -13.16 5.93 3.98
C PRO A 310 -12.22 6.51 2.92
N ILE A 311 -11.17 7.21 3.38
CA ILE A 311 -10.09 7.74 2.53
C ILE A 311 -8.82 6.95 2.82
N SER A 312 -8.66 5.84 2.12
CA SER A 312 -7.45 4.99 2.19
C SER A 312 -6.42 5.33 1.12
N SER A 313 -6.89 5.90 0.00
CA SER A 313 -6.04 6.36 -1.10
C SER A 313 -5.26 7.60 -0.71
N SER A 314 -3.95 7.61 -0.96
CA SER A 314 -3.14 8.82 -0.76
C SER A 314 -3.51 9.87 -1.81
N PRO A 315 -3.87 11.10 -1.37
CA PRO A 315 -4.21 12.18 -2.29
C PRO A 315 -2.99 12.70 -3.05
N VAL A 316 -3.23 13.46 -4.12
CA VAL A 316 -2.19 14.13 -4.91
C VAL A 316 -2.48 15.61 -5.09
N LEU A 317 -1.41 16.39 -5.21
CA LEU A 317 -1.46 17.80 -5.54
C LEU A 317 -1.34 18.01 -7.06
N VAL A 318 -2.28 18.73 -7.66
CA VAL A 318 -2.28 19.08 -9.09
C VAL A 318 -2.69 20.54 -9.24
N ASP A 319 -1.83 21.37 -9.80
CA ASP A 319 -2.09 22.79 -10.07
C ASP A 319 -2.69 23.56 -8.86
N GLY A 320 -2.16 23.31 -7.65
CA GLY A 320 -2.63 23.94 -6.42
C GLY A 320 -3.96 23.39 -5.87
N LYS A 321 -4.48 22.31 -6.42
CA LYS A 321 -5.67 21.60 -5.96
C LYS A 321 -5.29 20.23 -5.40
N ILE A 322 -6.01 19.79 -4.37
CA ILE A 322 -5.82 18.45 -3.81
C ILE A 322 -6.87 17.52 -4.43
N ILE A 323 -6.42 16.44 -5.05
CA ILE A 323 -7.30 15.42 -5.59
C ILE A 323 -7.36 14.27 -4.60
N ILE A 324 -8.57 13.88 -4.25
CA ILE A 324 -8.88 12.90 -3.21
C ILE A 324 -9.78 11.82 -3.82
N ALA A 325 -9.52 10.56 -3.51
CA ALA A 325 -10.39 9.46 -3.89
C ALA A 325 -10.93 8.74 -2.65
N SER A 326 -12.23 8.47 -2.64
CA SER A 326 -12.87 7.69 -1.59
C SER A 326 -12.97 6.21 -1.98
N GLU A 327 -13.06 5.32 -0.98
CA GLU A 327 -13.20 3.88 -1.23
C GLU A 327 -14.46 3.51 -2.02
N LYS A 328 -15.49 4.36 -2.05
CA LYS A 328 -16.68 4.15 -2.89
C LYS A 328 -16.46 4.40 -4.38
N GLY A 329 -15.29 4.90 -4.77
CA GLY A 329 -14.97 5.15 -6.18
C GLY A 329 -15.24 6.58 -6.63
N VAL A 330 -15.50 7.51 -5.72
CA VAL A 330 -15.69 8.91 -6.08
C VAL A 330 -14.38 9.67 -5.95
N VAL A 331 -14.03 10.40 -7.00
CA VAL A 331 -12.86 11.28 -7.06
C VAL A 331 -13.33 12.72 -6.90
N TYR A 332 -12.67 13.44 -6.01
CA TYR A 332 -12.98 14.82 -5.66
C TYR A 332 -11.81 15.74 -5.94
N VAL A 333 -12.11 16.99 -6.22
CA VAL A 333 -11.16 18.09 -6.25
C VAL A 333 -11.45 19.05 -5.10
N LEU A 334 -10.47 19.31 -4.27
CA LEU A 334 -10.49 20.28 -3.19
C LEU A 334 -9.67 21.50 -3.65
N ASP A 335 -10.32 22.66 -3.73
CA ASP A 335 -9.67 23.94 -3.96
C ASP A 335 -9.00 24.41 -2.68
N THR A 336 -7.68 24.58 -2.70
CA THR A 336 -6.90 24.92 -1.50
C THR A 336 -7.06 26.35 -1.00
N ASN A 337 -7.64 27.24 -1.79
CA ASN A 337 -7.88 28.64 -1.41
C ASN A 337 -9.23 28.82 -0.74
N SER A 338 -10.27 28.14 -1.27
CA SER A 338 -11.64 28.27 -0.76
C SER A 338 -12.06 27.13 0.18
N ASN A 339 -11.28 26.04 0.24
CA ASN A 339 -11.62 24.76 0.87
C ASN A 339 -12.94 24.14 0.35
N GLN A 340 -13.37 24.54 -0.84
CA GLN A 340 -14.54 23.96 -1.48
C GLN A 340 -14.19 22.65 -2.15
N ILE A 341 -15.09 21.67 -2.02
CA ILE A 341 -14.98 20.37 -2.68
C ILE A 341 -15.98 20.31 -3.82
N ASN A 342 -15.50 19.74 -4.94
CA ASN A 342 -16.40 19.35 -6.03
C ASN A 342 -16.11 17.90 -6.40
N GLN A 343 -17.16 17.17 -6.73
CA GLN A 343 -17.01 15.85 -7.33
C GLN A 343 -16.42 16.02 -8.74
N LEU A 344 -15.31 15.35 -8.99
CA LEU A 344 -14.64 15.35 -10.28
C LEU A 344 -15.10 14.19 -11.16
N ALA A 345 -15.17 12.98 -10.58
CA ALA A 345 -15.61 11.78 -11.28
C ALA A 345 -16.26 10.78 -10.30
N ASN A 346 -17.15 9.93 -10.82
CA ASN A 346 -17.66 8.76 -10.12
C ASN A 346 -17.30 7.52 -10.94
N ILE A 347 -16.38 6.71 -10.40
CA ILE A 347 -15.83 5.53 -11.07
C ILE A 347 -16.65 4.28 -10.76
N GLU A 348 -17.42 4.30 -9.65
CA GLU A 348 -18.26 3.18 -9.17
C GLU A 348 -17.48 1.89 -8.83
N GLU A 349 -16.16 1.93 -8.85
CA GLU A 349 -15.26 0.86 -8.44
C GLU A 349 -14.48 1.27 -7.18
N LYS A 350 -14.17 0.30 -6.30
CA LYS A 350 -13.43 0.60 -5.08
C LYS A 350 -12.01 1.07 -5.36
N ILE A 351 -11.61 2.14 -4.67
CA ILE A 351 -10.28 2.74 -4.78
C ILE A 351 -9.56 2.61 -3.44
N TYR A 352 -8.43 1.91 -3.44
CA TYR A 352 -7.52 1.78 -2.30
C TYR A 352 -6.11 2.28 -2.64
N ALA A 353 -5.74 2.24 -3.92
CA ALA A 353 -4.42 2.60 -4.40
C ALA A 353 -4.13 4.08 -4.22
N PRO A 354 -2.87 4.46 -3.89
CA PRO A 354 -2.44 5.84 -3.97
C PRO A 354 -2.70 6.43 -5.37
N LEU A 355 -3.18 7.67 -5.40
CA LEU A 355 -3.33 8.39 -6.66
C LEU A 355 -1.95 8.76 -7.22
N SER A 356 -1.87 8.90 -8.54
CA SER A 356 -0.73 9.50 -9.22
C SER A 356 -1.22 10.51 -10.24
N ALA A 357 -0.38 11.49 -10.58
CA ALA A 357 -0.80 12.55 -11.51
C ALA A 357 0.34 13.00 -12.40
N SER A 358 0.00 13.40 -13.62
CA SER A 358 0.89 14.07 -14.56
C SER A 358 0.07 14.94 -15.51
N ASN A 359 0.56 16.15 -15.82
CA ASN A 359 -0.05 17.03 -16.82
C ASN A 359 -1.58 17.19 -16.67
N ARG A 360 -2.08 17.48 -15.46
CA ARG A 360 -3.51 17.61 -15.12
C ARG A 360 -4.35 16.35 -15.24
N VAL A 361 -3.75 15.22 -15.48
CA VAL A 361 -4.44 13.93 -15.47
C VAL A 361 -4.10 13.21 -14.18
N VAL A 362 -5.13 12.78 -13.46
CA VAL A 362 -5.00 11.91 -12.30
C VAL A 362 -5.29 10.48 -12.71
N TYR A 363 -4.43 9.58 -12.31
CA TYR A 363 -4.56 8.15 -12.56
C TYR A 363 -5.07 7.46 -11.30
N VAL A 364 -6.15 6.73 -11.46
CA VAL A 364 -6.87 6.04 -10.39
C VAL A 364 -6.88 4.55 -10.70
N HIS A 365 -6.14 3.77 -9.95
CA HIS A 365 -6.13 2.32 -10.05
C HIS A 365 -7.17 1.74 -9.08
N THR A 366 -8.07 0.90 -9.58
CA THR A 366 -9.19 0.36 -8.81
C THR A 366 -8.94 -1.07 -8.34
N ALA A 367 -9.76 -1.53 -7.41
CA ALA A 367 -9.74 -2.90 -6.91
C ALA A 367 -10.13 -3.96 -7.96
N GLN A 368 -10.69 -3.56 -9.11
CA GLN A 368 -11.02 -4.42 -10.24
C GLN A 368 -9.89 -4.55 -11.27
N ASP A 369 -8.71 -3.98 -10.97
CA ASP A 369 -7.58 -3.92 -11.90
C ASP A 369 -7.91 -3.10 -13.16
N THR A 370 -8.69 -2.03 -12.99
CA THR A 370 -8.94 -1.02 -14.01
C THR A 370 -8.19 0.25 -13.64
N LEU A 371 -7.53 0.85 -14.59
CA LEU A 371 -6.93 2.18 -14.45
C LEU A 371 -7.85 3.20 -15.10
N TYR A 372 -8.13 4.28 -14.39
CA TYR A 372 -8.85 5.44 -14.92
C TYR A 372 -7.92 6.64 -14.99
N ALA A 373 -7.92 7.31 -16.14
CA ALA A 373 -7.35 8.64 -16.30
C ALA A 373 -8.48 9.66 -16.18
N VAL A 374 -8.35 10.59 -15.25
CA VAL A 374 -9.34 11.63 -14.95
C VAL A 374 -8.70 12.99 -15.18
N ASP A 375 -9.24 13.78 -16.08
CA ASP A 375 -8.82 15.16 -16.33
C ASP A 375 -9.29 16.06 -15.18
N VAL A 376 -8.36 16.72 -14.50
CA VAL A 376 -8.65 17.52 -13.29
C VAL A 376 -9.47 18.79 -13.58
N GLN A 377 -9.48 19.27 -14.81
CA GLN A 377 -10.20 20.47 -15.19
C GLN A 377 -11.64 20.18 -15.60
N THR A 378 -11.85 19.10 -16.35
CA THR A 378 -13.15 18.78 -16.99
C THR A 378 -13.90 17.64 -16.29
N GLY A 379 -13.22 16.82 -15.52
CA GLY A 379 -13.76 15.55 -14.97
C GLY A 379 -13.90 14.44 -16.01
N ALA A 380 -13.45 14.67 -17.26
CA ALA A 380 -13.50 13.65 -18.29
C ALA A 380 -12.70 12.42 -17.86
N THR A 381 -13.35 11.26 -17.94
CA THR A 381 -12.81 10.00 -17.42
C THR A 381 -12.65 9.00 -18.54
N ARG A 382 -11.50 8.35 -18.60
CA ARG A 382 -11.22 7.27 -19.54
C ARG A 382 -10.67 6.05 -18.80
N GLY A 383 -11.33 4.90 -18.96
CA GLY A 383 -10.94 3.64 -18.35
C GLY A 383 -10.04 2.80 -19.25
N PHE A 384 -9.05 2.12 -18.65
CA PHE A 384 -8.14 1.19 -19.32
C PHE A 384 -8.09 -0.10 -18.50
N HIS A 385 -8.47 -1.23 -19.09
CA HIS A 385 -8.33 -2.52 -18.42
C HIS A 385 -6.87 -2.95 -18.39
N ILE A 386 -6.36 -3.21 -17.18
CA ILE A 386 -5.00 -3.71 -16.94
C ILE A 386 -4.96 -5.22 -17.12
N LYS A 387 -6.10 -5.89 -16.91
CA LYS A 387 -6.26 -7.32 -17.22
C LYS A 387 -6.02 -7.55 -18.71
N GLY A 388 -5.03 -8.36 -19.01
CA GLY A 388 -4.77 -8.86 -20.36
C GLY A 388 -5.70 -10.00 -20.72
#